data_8ee5295faaf93f3b2b9d6ceccdb45599
#
_entry.id   8ee5295faaf93f3b2b9d6ceccdb45599
#
_cell.length_a   1.000
_cell.length_b   1.000
_cell.length_c   1.000
_cell.angle_alpha   90.00
_cell.angle_beta   90.00
_cell.angle_gamma   90.00
#
_symmetry.space_group_name_H-M   'P 1'
#
loop_
_entity.id
_entity.type
_entity.pdbx_description
1 polymer ?
#
loop_
_entity_poly.entity_id
_entity_poly.type
_entity_poly.pdbx_seq_one_letter_code
_entity_poly.pdbx_strand_id
1 'polypeptide(L)'
;NENIIENVKKIGNYTDKKIEKLMRNHPSLGDWRNTGMLGCIELVKNKKSKDPLAPFNATPNQMKNMNKVIKVLREEGMFTYTKWNYIFIAPPLISTKDDIDEGIEIISKALKVADEFCY
;
A
#
# COMPACT_ATOMS: atom_id res chain seq x y z
N ASN A 1 -17.63 18.00 -11.89
CA ASN A 1 -16.62 18.89 -12.46
C ASN A 1 -15.62 18.08 -13.28
N GLU A 2 -15.49 18.40 -14.57
CA GLU A 2 -14.62 17.69 -15.52
C GLU A 2 -13.15 17.71 -15.09
N ASN A 3 -12.68 18.82 -14.54
CA ASN A 3 -11.29 18.96 -14.09
C ASN A 3 -10.97 18.01 -12.93
N ILE A 4 -11.92 17.77 -12.05
CA ILE A 4 -11.75 16.83 -10.93
C ILE A 4 -11.70 15.40 -11.47
N ILE A 5 -12.58 15.06 -12.41
CA ILE A 5 -12.62 13.73 -13.03
C ILE A 5 -11.32 13.44 -13.78
N GLU A 6 -10.83 14.39 -14.57
CA GLU A 6 -9.57 14.26 -15.28
C GLU A 6 -8.39 14.10 -14.32
N ASN A 7 -8.36 14.88 -13.23
CA ASN A 7 -7.33 14.77 -12.22
C ASN A 7 -7.34 13.40 -11.55
N VAL A 8 -8.52 12.88 -11.22
CA VAL A 8 -8.66 11.53 -10.63
C VAL A 8 -8.06 10.46 -11.54
N LYS A 9 -8.39 10.51 -12.83
CA LYS A 9 -7.85 9.56 -13.82
C LYS A 9 -6.33 9.68 -13.95
N LYS A 10 -5.83 10.90 -14.04
CA LYS A 10 -4.41 11.19 -14.21
C LYS A 10 -3.60 10.72 -12.99
N ILE A 11 -4.06 11.06 -11.80
CA ILE A 11 -3.39 10.67 -10.55
C ILE A 11 -3.54 9.17 -10.31
N GLY A 12 -4.69 8.59 -10.63
CA GLY A 12 -4.89 7.14 -10.53
C GLY A 12 -3.91 6.37 -11.41
N ASN A 13 -3.75 6.78 -12.67
CA ASN A 13 -2.80 6.15 -13.59
C ASN A 13 -1.36 6.34 -13.13
N TYR A 14 -1.02 7.52 -12.63
CA TYR A 14 0.31 7.81 -12.09
C TYR A 14 0.60 6.92 -10.87
N THR A 15 -0.37 6.79 -9.97
CA THR A 15 -0.25 5.94 -8.79
C THR A 15 -0.08 4.48 -9.17
N ASP A 16 -0.84 3.98 -10.14
CA ASP A 16 -0.72 2.60 -10.62
C ASP A 16 0.70 2.30 -11.08
N LYS A 17 1.30 3.18 -11.87
CA LYS A 17 2.67 3.01 -12.37
C LYS A 17 3.69 2.98 -11.24
N LYS A 18 3.52 3.84 -10.24
CA LYS A 18 4.42 3.89 -9.08
C LYS A 18 4.29 2.63 -8.22
N ILE A 19 3.07 2.16 -7.99
CA ILE A 19 2.84 0.94 -7.22
C ILE A 19 3.36 -0.29 -7.98
N GLU A 20 3.17 -0.36 -9.29
CA GLU A 20 3.72 -1.46 -10.11
C GLU A 20 5.23 -1.54 -9.99
N LYS A 21 5.91 -0.41 -9.95
CA LYS A 21 7.34 -0.35 -9.73
C LYS A 21 7.72 -0.89 -8.34
N LEU A 22 6.97 -0.51 -7.31
CA LEU A 22 7.16 -1.05 -5.96
C LEU A 22 6.95 -2.56 -5.92
N MET A 23 5.96 -3.07 -6.64
CA MET A 23 5.71 -4.52 -6.72
C MET A 23 6.91 -5.27 -7.26
N ARG A 24 7.57 -4.72 -8.27
CA ARG A 24 8.78 -5.33 -8.83
C ARG A 24 9.96 -5.33 -7.86
N ASN A 25 10.02 -4.33 -6.98
CA ASN A 25 11.15 -4.12 -6.08
C ASN A 25 10.93 -4.68 -4.67
N HIS A 26 9.68 -5.05 -4.33
CA HIS A 26 9.35 -5.52 -2.99
C HIS A 26 8.61 -6.85 -3.03
N PRO A 27 9.20 -7.93 -2.49
CA PRO A 27 8.55 -9.24 -2.47
C PRO A 27 7.29 -9.28 -1.59
N SER A 28 7.15 -8.34 -0.65
CA SER A 28 5.99 -8.30 0.24
C SER A 28 4.74 -7.70 -0.39
N LEU A 29 4.87 -6.93 -1.50
CA LEU A 29 3.73 -6.35 -2.17
C LEU A 29 3.16 -7.37 -3.16
N GLY A 30 2.15 -8.11 -2.71
CA GLY A 30 1.58 -9.23 -3.48
C GLY A 30 0.55 -8.82 -4.51
N ASP A 31 -0.21 -7.77 -4.26
CA ASP A 31 -1.26 -7.31 -5.17
C ASP A 31 -1.58 -5.83 -4.97
N TRP A 32 -2.07 -5.21 -6.02
CA TRP A 32 -2.53 -3.83 -6.03
C TRP A 32 -3.82 -3.75 -6.84
N ARG A 33 -4.86 -3.19 -6.23
CA ARG A 33 -6.14 -2.93 -6.90
C ARG A 33 -6.50 -1.47 -6.74
N ASN A 34 -6.90 -0.84 -7.82
CA ASN A 34 -7.22 0.58 -7.83
C ASN A 34 -8.48 0.84 -8.65
N THR A 35 -9.39 1.63 -8.06
CA THR A 35 -10.58 2.15 -8.73
C THR A 35 -10.60 3.65 -8.51
N GLY A 36 -10.17 4.43 -9.51
CA GLY A 36 -10.03 5.87 -9.39
C GLY A 36 -9.00 6.25 -8.33
N MET A 37 -9.44 6.91 -7.26
CA MET A 37 -8.57 7.36 -6.16
C MET A 37 -8.56 6.41 -4.96
N LEU A 38 -9.27 5.30 -5.06
CA LEU A 38 -9.27 4.29 -3.98
C LEU A 38 -8.45 3.09 -4.41
N GLY A 39 -7.40 2.80 -3.65
CA GLY A 39 -6.52 1.66 -3.91
C GLY A 39 -6.39 0.76 -2.70
N CYS A 40 -5.99 -0.47 -2.95
CA CYS A 40 -5.74 -1.46 -1.92
C CYS A 40 -4.46 -2.23 -2.22
N ILE A 41 -3.54 -2.21 -1.24
CA ILE A 41 -2.31 -3.00 -1.28
C ILE A 41 -2.50 -4.25 -0.43
N GLU A 42 -2.17 -5.41 -0.98
CA GLU A 42 -2.17 -6.68 -0.26
C GLU A 42 -0.73 -7.13 0.01
N LEU A 43 -0.39 -7.32 1.28
CA LEU A 43 0.95 -7.75 1.69
C LEU A 43 1.01 -9.26 1.88
N VAL A 44 2.08 -9.86 1.35
CA VAL A 44 2.29 -11.31 1.39
C VAL A 44 3.68 -11.63 1.93
N LYS A 45 3.84 -12.85 2.44
CA LYS A 45 5.15 -13.41 2.79
C LYS A 45 5.80 -14.10 1.59
N ASN A 46 4.99 -14.51 0.62
CA ASN A 46 5.47 -15.19 -0.58
C ASN A 46 4.50 -14.93 -1.73
N LYS A 47 4.99 -14.33 -2.81
CA LYS A 47 4.16 -14.01 -4.00
C LYS A 47 3.68 -15.25 -4.74
N LYS A 48 4.49 -16.29 -4.75
CA LYS A 48 4.20 -17.51 -5.50
C LYS A 48 3.08 -18.31 -4.85
N SER A 49 3.15 -18.49 -3.53
CA SER A 49 2.12 -19.18 -2.76
C SER A 49 0.97 -18.26 -2.33
N LYS A 50 1.18 -16.96 -2.40
CA LYS A 50 0.28 -15.91 -1.91
C LYS A 50 0.00 -16.00 -0.40
N ASP A 51 0.97 -16.54 0.35
CA ASP A 51 0.88 -16.63 1.79
C ASP A 51 0.80 -15.22 2.40
N PRO A 52 -0.31 -14.84 3.06
CA PRO A 52 -0.51 -13.46 3.52
C PRO A 52 0.40 -13.12 4.70
N LEU A 53 0.81 -11.86 4.80
CA LEU A 53 1.58 -11.36 5.94
C LEU A 53 0.78 -11.47 7.24
N ALA A 54 -0.53 -11.26 7.17
CA ALA A 54 -1.47 -11.53 8.25
C ALA A 54 -2.71 -12.19 7.63
N PRO A 55 -3.17 -13.33 8.16
CA PRO A 55 -4.29 -14.05 7.55
C PRO A 55 -5.63 -13.35 7.78
N PHE A 56 -6.64 -13.74 7.01
CA PHE A 56 -8.01 -13.30 7.21
C PHE A 56 -8.44 -13.61 8.66
N ASN A 57 -9.08 -12.65 9.30
CA ASN A 57 -9.46 -12.74 10.72
C ASN A 57 -8.26 -13.03 11.64
N ALA A 58 -7.11 -12.42 11.34
CA ALA A 58 -5.90 -12.62 12.13
C ALA A 58 -6.12 -12.33 13.61
N THR A 59 -5.59 -13.22 14.45
CA THR A 59 -5.53 -13.00 15.90
C THR A 59 -4.50 -11.91 16.21
N PRO A 60 -4.52 -11.30 17.41
CA PRO A 60 -3.48 -10.33 17.80
C PRO A 60 -2.06 -10.84 17.60
N ASN A 61 -1.81 -12.11 17.88
CA ASN A 61 -0.49 -12.71 17.67
C ASN A 61 -0.12 -12.79 16.18
N GLN A 62 -1.08 -13.12 15.32
CA GLN A 62 -0.88 -13.20 13.87
C GLN A 62 -0.69 -11.82 13.24
N MET A 63 -1.13 -10.75 13.89
CA MET A 63 -0.95 -9.38 13.46
C MET A 63 0.40 -8.78 13.85
N LYS A 64 1.21 -9.49 14.60
CA LYS A 64 2.47 -8.98 15.15
C LYS A 64 3.38 -8.35 14.09
N ASN A 65 3.60 -9.05 12.98
CA ASN A 65 4.44 -8.56 11.89
C ASN A 65 3.78 -7.42 11.12
N MET A 66 2.50 -7.55 10.84
CA MET A 66 1.75 -6.47 10.18
C MET A 66 1.74 -5.19 11.01
N ASN A 67 1.65 -5.31 12.33
CA ASN A 67 1.68 -4.15 13.23
C ASN A 67 3.00 -3.38 13.15
N LYS A 68 4.11 -4.05 12.87
CA LYS A 68 5.40 -3.39 12.64
C LYS A 68 5.38 -2.54 11.37
N VAL A 69 4.73 -3.03 10.32
CA VAL A 69 4.54 -2.28 9.07
C VAL A 69 3.66 -1.06 9.31
N ILE A 70 2.55 -1.24 10.01
CA ILE A 70 1.61 -0.15 10.35
C ILE A 70 2.32 0.93 11.18
N LYS A 71 3.17 0.53 12.10
CA LYS A 71 3.95 1.45 12.94
C LYS A 71 4.82 2.38 12.08
N VAL A 72 5.50 1.83 11.07
CA VAL A 72 6.31 2.64 10.15
C VAL A 72 5.46 3.66 9.43
N LEU A 73 4.29 3.24 8.90
CA LEU A 73 3.37 4.16 8.23
C LEU A 73 2.99 5.33 9.13
N ARG A 74 2.63 5.04 10.38
CA ARG A 74 2.22 6.07 11.36
C ARG A 74 3.38 7.00 11.75
N GLU A 75 4.57 6.45 11.97
CA GLU A 75 5.75 7.23 12.32
C GLU A 75 6.15 8.19 11.20
N GLU A 76 5.92 7.81 9.94
CA GLU A 76 6.18 8.66 8.79
C GLU A 76 5.02 9.62 8.49
N GLY A 77 3.96 9.59 9.30
CA GLY A 77 2.83 10.52 9.16
C GLY A 77 1.69 10.05 8.27
N MET A 78 1.71 8.80 7.82
CA MET A 78 0.64 8.26 6.99
C MET A 78 -0.40 7.52 7.86
N PHE A 79 -1.57 8.12 8.02
CA PHE A 79 -2.69 7.53 8.74
C PHE A 79 -3.71 7.02 7.74
N THR A 80 -3.62 5.73 7.46
CA THR A 80 -4.49 5.08 6.48
C THR A 80 -5.25 3.93 7.13
N TYR A 81 -6.35 3.51 6.49
CA TYR A 81 -7.11 2.36 6.96
C TYR A 81 -6.37 1.08 6.61
N THR A 82 -6.17 0.23 7.59
CA THR A 82 -5.57 -1.09 7.41
C THR A 82 -6.46 -2.16 7.99
N LYS A 83 -6.44 -3.35 7.40
CA LYS A 83 -7.18 -4.49 7.91
C LYS A 83 -6.44 -5.78 7.52
N TRP A 84 -6.06 -6.56 8.53
CA TRP A 84 -5.23 -7.76 8.33
C TRP A 84 -3.97 -7.42 7.54
N ASN A 85 -3.79 -7.97 6.33
CA ASN A 85 -2.64 -7.69 5.47
C ASN A 85 -2.94 -6.65 4.37
N TYR A 86 -4.07 -5.93 4.48
CA TYR A 86 -4.46 -4.91 3.50
C TYR A 86 -4.16 -3.52 3.98
N ILE A 87 -3.65 -2.67 3.09
CA ILE A 87 -3.47 -1.23 3.30
C ILE A 87 -4.33 -0.52 2.25
N PHE A 88 -5.28 0.29 2.72
CA PHE A 88 -6.16 1.05 1.84
C PHE A 88 -5.59 2.46 1.64
N ILE A 89 -5.56 2.90 0.39
CA ILE A 89 -5.01 4.20 0.01
C ILE A 89 -6.08 5.00 -0.69
N ALA A 90 -6.43 6.16 -0.13
CA ALA A 90 -7.44 7.06 -0.68
C ALA A 90 -6.91 8.50 -0.63
N PRO A 91 -6.04 8.90 -1.58
CA PRO A 91 -5.54 10.27 -1.60
C PRO A 91 -6.69 11.27 -1.83
N PRO A 92 -6.54 12.51 -1.33
CA PRO A 92 -7.53 13.55 -1.63
C PRO A 92 -7.70 13.77 -3.14
N LEU A 93 -8.89 14.18 -3.57
CA LEU A 93 -9.21 14.40 -4.99
C LEU A 93 -8.35 15.47 -5.65
N ILE A 94 -7.75 16.35 -4.85
CA ILE A 94 -6.88 17.44 -5.33
C ILE A 94 -5.40 17.09 -5.23
N SER A 95 -5.07 15.83 -4.97
CA SER A 95 -3.67 15.40 -4.86
C SER A 95 -2.88 15.67 -6.14
N THR A 96 -1.62 16.05 -5.95
CA THR A 96 -0.66 16.26 -7.04
C THR A 96 0.25 15.04 -7.16
N LYS A 97 1.05 15.01 -8.23
CA LYS A 97 2.09 13.97 -8.40
C LYS A 97 3.10 13.99 -7.25
N ASP A 98 3.44 15.18 -6.74
CA ASP A 98 4.36 15.32 -5.61
C ASP A 98 3.77 14.69 -4.34
N ASP A 99 2.46 14.88 -4.11
CA ASP A 99 1.76 14.25 -2.98
C ASP A 99 1.81 12.72 -3.08
N ILE A 100 1.61 12.19 -4.28
CA ILE A 100 1.69 10.75 -4.53
C ILE A 100 3.12 10.24 -4.32
N ASP A 101 4.12 10.94 -4.83
CA ASP A 101 5.53 10.55 -4.67
C ASP A 101 5.92 10.49 -3.19
N GLU A 102 5.48 11.45 -2.40
CA GLU A 102 5.70 11.45 -0.95
C GLU A 102 5.06 10.22 -0.28
N GLY A 103 3.81 9.93 -0.64
CA GLY A 103 3.11 8.75 -0.13
C GLY A 103 3.80 7.44 -0.54
N ILE A 104 4.25 7.33 -1.78
CA ILE A 104 4.97 6.16 -2.29
C ILE A 104 6.28 5.94 -1.53
N GLU A 105 7.00 7.02 -1.22
CA GLU A 105 8.23 6.94 -0.44
C GLU A 105 7.97 6.37 0.96
N ILE A 106 6.91 6.82 1.62
CA ILE A 106 6.49 6.31 2.94
C ILE A 106 6.12 4.82 2.84
N ILE A 107 5.34 4.45 1.83
CA ILE A 107 4.96 3.04 1.60
C ILE A 107 6.20 2.19 1.36
N SER A 108 7.16 2.68 0.58
CA SER A 108 8.41 1.96 0.33
C SER A 108 9.17 1.66 1.62
N LYS A 109 9.23 2.61 2.54
CA LYS A 109 9.85 2.39 3.87
C LYS A 109 9.14 1.29 4.66
N ALA A 110 7.81 1.30 4.65
CA ALA A 110 7.01 0.28 5.31
C ALA A 110 7.20 -1.10 4.66
N LEU A 111 7.29 -1.15 3.33
CA LEU A 111 7.51 -2.40 2.60
C LEU A 111 8.87 -3.02 2.90
N LYS A 112 9.90 -2.22 3.19
CA LYS A 112 11.20 -2.75 3.60
C LYS A 112 11.09 -3.58 4.87
N VAL A 113 10.24 -3.16 5.80
CA VAL A 113 9.97 -3.93 7.02
C VAL A 113 9.21 -5.21 6.69
N ALA A 114 8.18 -5.11 5.83
CA ALA A 114 7.40 -6.27 5.40
C ALA A 114 8.27 -7.30 4.66
N ASP A 115 9.22 -6.82 3.83
CA ASP A 115 10.13 -7.68 3.06
C ASP A 115 10.96 -8.60 3.96
N GLU A 116 11.26 -8.18 5.20
CA GLU A 116 12.02 -9.00 6.15
C GLU A 116 11.32 -10.30 6.52
N PHE A 117 10.00 -10.38 6.36
CA PHE A 117 9.19 -11.55 6.67
C PHE A 117 8.93 -12.46 5.46
N CYS A 118 9.44 -12.08 4.28
CA CYS A 118 9.27 -12.86 3.05
C CYS A 118 10.26 -14.03 2.98
N TYR A 119 9.82 -15.11 2.30
CA TYR A 119 10.65 -16.30 2.09
C TYR A 119 10.52 -16.87 0.68
#